data_52db1ced0e0bb3d2983f3dba539f99ab
#
_entry.id   52db1ced0e0bb3d2983f3dba539f99ab
#
_cell.length_a   1.000
_cell.length_b   1.000
_cell.length_c   1.000
_cell.angle_alpha   90.00
_cell.angle_beta   90.00
_cell.angle_gamma   90.00
#
_symmetry.space_group_name_H-M   'P 1'
#
loop_
_entity.id
_entity.type
_entity.pdbx_description
1 polymer ?
#
loop_
_entity_poly.entity_id
_entity_poly.type
_entity_poly.pdbx_seq_one_letter_code
_entity_poly.pdbx_strand_id
1 'polypeptide(L)'
;VVVGIHLKKNCKLPSGENVQNIIEKFQCNSWIGLVFACVSPEIVERTSDFFSDLKLPFGFKVNLWGIEEPTPVQTFNSAKYNEIGTNPNIALGSRNLSAKEFYKFTKRMVEKGARILGGCCETKPEHIKEISTLK
;
A
#
# COMPACT_ATOMS: atom_id res chain seq x y z
N VAL A 1 13.87 -12.24 1.15
CA VAL A 1 13.56 -10.80 1.20
C VAL A 1 12.10 -10.58 0.90
N VAL A 2 11.42 -9.70 1.65
CA VAL A 2 10.09 -9.17 1.27
C VAL A 2 10.32 -7.92 0.42
N VAL A 3 9.74 -7.90 -0.78
CA VAL A 3 9.90 -6.80 -1.73
C VAL A 3 8.70 -5.86 -1.67
N GLY A 4 8.96 -4.59 -1.36
CA GLY A 4 7.95 -3.53 -1.37
C GLY A 4 7.84 -2.88 -2.74
N ILE A 5 6.64 -2.82 -3.29
CA ILE A 5 6.34 -2.17 -4.58
C ILE A 5 5.33 -1.05 -4.38
N HIS A 6 5.64 0.11 -4.94
CA HIS A 6 4.73 1.25 -5.00
C HIS A 6 4.10 1.33 -6.39
N LEU A 7 2.76 1.42 -6.43
CA LEU A 7 1.99 1.40 -7.68
C LEU A 7 1.14 2.65 -7.85
N LYS A 8 0.96 3.04 -9.11
CA LYS A 8 -0.08 3.95 -9.57
C LYS A 8 -1.41 3.21 -9.79
N LYS A 9 -2.50 3.95 -9.95
CA LYS A 9 -3.86 3.39 -10.18
C LYS A 9 -4.00 2.54 -11.45
N ASN A 10 -3.08 2.66 -12.39
CA ASN A 10 -3.04 1.86 -13.62
C ASN A 10 -2.19 0.59 -13.50
N CYS A 11 -1.87 0.14 -12.28
CA CYS A 11 -1.04 -1.03 -11.98
C CYS A 11 0.41 -0.92 -12.48
N LYS A 12 0.88 0.30 -12.76
CA LYS A 12 2.25 0.57 -13.19
C LYS A 12 3.09 1.15 -12.06
N LEU A 13 4.38 0.93 -12.15
CA LEU A 13 5.35 1.64 -11.31
C LEU A 13 5.34 3.15 -11.60
N PRO A 14 5.82 4.00 -10.68
CA PRO A 14 5.97 5.44 -10.93
C PRO A 14 6.78 5.75 -12.20
N SER A 15 7.76 4.92 -12.54
CA SER A 15 8.57 4.99 -13.77
C SER A 15 7.79 4.66 -15.05
N GLY A 16 6.58 4.08 -14.94
CA GLY A 16 5.71 3.72 -16.06
C GLY A 16 5.78 2.25 -16.47
N GLU A 17 6.67 1.46 -15.89
CA GLU A 17 6.81 0.04 -16.18
C GLU A 17 5.65 -0.77 -15.60
N ASN A 18 5.31 -1.86 -16.29
CA ASN A 18 4.33 -2.81 -15.81
C ASN A 18 4.94 -3.67 -14.69
N VAL A 19 4.24 -3.78 -13.57
CA VAL A 19 4.71 -4.53 -12.41
C VAL A 19 4.90 -6.03 -12.71
N GLN A 20 4.07 -6.63 -13.55
CA GLN A 20 4.22 -8.02 -13.96
C GLN A 20 5.57 -8.27 -14.63
N ASN A 21 5.94 -7.43 -15.60
CA ASN A 21 7.21 -7.55 -16.29
C ASN A 21 8.41 -7.45 -15.33
N ILE A 22 8.30 -6.60 -14.32
CA ILE A 22 9.34 -6.44 -13.29
C ILE A 22 9.43 -7.71 -12.43
N ILE A 23 8.30 -8.25 -12.00
CA ILE A 23 8.28 -9.48 -11.19
C ILE A 23 8.90 -10.64 -11.97
N GLU A 24 8.46 -10.87 -13.19
CA GLU A 24 8.98 -11.94 -14.06
C GLU A 24 10.50 -11.82 -14.29
N LYS A 25 10.97 -10.60 -14.50
CA LYS A 25 12.39 -10.34 -14.78
C LYS A 25 13.29 -10.45 -13.56
N PHE A 26 12.81 -10.02 -12.39
CA PHE A 26 13.66 -9.88 -11.19
C PHE A 26 13.32 -10.86 -10.07
N GLN A 27 12.26 -11.66 -10.21
CA GLN A 27 11.94 -12.67 -9.22
C GLN A 27 13.10 -13.67 -9.10
N CYS A 28 13.51 -13.91 -7.85
CA CYS A 28 14.56 -14.87 -7.54
C CYS A 28 14.20 -15.65 -6.27
N ASN A 29 14.92 -16.73 -6.03
CA ASN A 29 14.68 -17.64 -4.89
C ASN A 29 14.82 -16.97 -3.51
N SER A 30 15.41 -15.79 -3.43
CA SER A 30 15.53 -15.01 -2.19
C SER A 30 14.28 -14.17 -1.87
N TRP A 31 13.32 -14.06 -2.79
CA TRP A 31 12.05 -13.39 -2.54
C TRP A 31 11.12 -14.32 -1.77
N ILE A 32 10.70 -13.90 -0.59
CA ILE A 32 9.77 -14.64 0.28
C ILE A 32 8.37 -14.02 0.31
N GLY A 33 8.19 -12.88 -0.33
CA GLY A 33 6.89 -12.20 -0.43
C GLY A 33 6.98 -10.85 -1.14
N LEU A 34 5.83 -10.40 -1.60
CA LEU A 34 5.61 -9.13 -2.28
C LEU A 34 4.61 -8.28 -1.50
N VAL A 35 4.92 -7.01 -1.28
CA VAL A 35 4.05 -6.08 -0.53
C VAL A 35 3.80 -4.82 -1.34
N PHE A 36 2.53 -4.47 -1.53
CA PHE A 36 2.15 -3.14 -1.99
C PHE A 36 2.45 -2.12 -0.90
N ALA A 37 3.46 -1.30 -1.12
CA ALA A 37 3.99 -0.40 -0.10
C ALA A 37 3.52 1.04 -0.31
N CYS A 38 2.85 1.58 0.70
CA CYS A 38 2.39 2.97 0.75
C CYS A 38 1.48 3.38 -0.42
N VAL A 39 0.64 2.48 -0.88
CA VAL A 39 -0.42 2.70 -1.86
C VAL A 39 -1.77 2.83 -1.18
N SER A 40 -2.77 3.38 -1.86
CA SER A 40 -4.13 3.45 -1.30
C SER A 40 -4.83 2.08 -1.31
N PRO A 41 -5.85 1.87 -0.45
CA PRO A 41 -6.66 0.65 -0.45
C PRO A 41 -7.26 0.33 -1.83
N GLU A 42 -7.72 1.35 -2.57
CA GLU A 42 -8.33 1.19 -3.90
C GLU A 42 -7.33 0.66 -4.92
N ILE A 43 -6.07 1.09 -4.86
CA ILE A 43 -5.02 0.57 -5.73
C ILE A 43 -4.79 -0.91 -5.42
N VAL A 44 -4.72 -1.30 -4.15
CA VAL A 44 -4.58 -2.70 -3.76
C VAL A 44 -5.76 -3.54 -4.26
N GLU A 45 -7.00 -3.07 -4.07
CA GLU A 45 -8.20 -3.79 -4.53
C GLU A 45 -8.20 -4.03 -6.03
N ARG A 46 -7.85 -3.02 -6.82
CA ARG A 46 -7.78 -3.14 -8.29
C ARG A 46 -6.65 -4.03 -8.79
N THR A 47 -5.56 -4.09 -8.05
CA THR A 47 -4.38 -4.83 -8.47
C THR A 47 -4.30 -6.23 -7.88
N SER A 48 -5.09 -6.53 -6.85
CA SER A 48 -5.02 -7.81 -6.13
C SER A 48 -5.24 -9.03 -7.02
N ASP A 49 -6.10 -8.93 -8.03
CA ASP A 49 -6.40 -10.04 -8.92
C ASP A 49 -5.21 -10.46 -9.79
N PHE A 50 -4.29 -9.53 -10.10
CA PHE A 50 -3.05 -9.84 -10.82
C PHE A 50 -2.05 -10.66 -9.99
N PHE A 51 -2.22 -10.73 -8.68
CA PHE A 51 -1.28 -11.36 -7.77
C PHE A 51 -1.81 -12.65 -7.15
N SER A 52 -3.09 -12.97 -7.35
CA SER A 52 -3.68 -14.24 -6.93
C SER A 52 -2.96 -15.45 -7.53
N ASP A 53 -2.43 -15.31 -8.74
CA ASP A 53 -1.73 -16.35 -9.48
C ASP A 53 -0.22 -16.42 -9.18
N LEU A 54 0.29 -15.49 -8.39
CA LEU A 54 1.71 -15.52 -8.00
C LEU A 54 1.99 -16.68 -7.05
N LYS A 55 3.08 -17.39 -7.32
CA LYS A 55 3.60 -18.46 -6.42
C LYS A 55 4.24 -17.91 -5.14
N LEU A 56 4.25 -16.61 -4.95
CA LEU A 56 4.79 -15.92 -3.78
C LEU A 56 3.67 -15.37 -2.91
N PRO A 57 3.79 -15.42 -1.58
CA PRO A 57 2.91 -14.69 -0.68
C PRO A 57 2.90 -13.21 -1.06
N PHE A 58 1.72 -12.63 -1.19
CA PHE A 58 1.57 -11.21 -1.40
C PHE A 58 0.79 -10.55 -0.26
N GLY A 59 0.88 -9.23 -0.21
CA GLY A 59 0.15 -8.46 0.76
C GLY A 59 0.27 -6.97 0.55
N PHE A 60 0.00 -6.20 1.60
CA PHE A 60 -0.01 -4.75 1.51
C PHE A 60 0.44 -4.07 2.81
N LYS A 61 0.89 -2.84 2.63
CA LYS A 61 1.13 -1.84 3.66
C LYS A 61 0.56 -0.52 3.14
N VAL A 62 -0.78 -0.36 3.26
CA VAL A 62 -1.51 0.76 2.66
C VAL A 62 -1.35 2.06 3.43
N ASN A 63 -1.42 3.19 2.73
CA ASN A 63 -1.65 4.49 3.32
C ASN A 63 -3.15 4.80 3.40
N LEU A 64 -3.52 5.70 4.31
CA LEU A 64 -4.89 6.18 4.48
C LEU A 64 -5.00 7.67 4.21
N TRP A 65 -4.20 8.20 3.28
CA TRP A 65 -4.34 9.58 2.80
C TRP A 65 -5.65 9.79 2.05
N GLY A 66 -6.13 11.03 2.04
CA GLY A 66 -7.33 11.43 1.31
C GLY A 66 -7.21 11.32 -0.21
N ILE A 67 -5.99 11.25 -0.73
CA ILE A 67 -5.71 11.07 -2.16
C ILE A 67 -5.47 9.60 -2.50
N GLU A 68 -5.87 9.22 -3.71
CA GLU A 68 -5.75 7.83 -4.18
C GLU A 68 -4.36 7.50 -4.73
N GLU A 69 -3.78 8.40 -5.53
CA GLU A 69 -2.48 8.17 -6.16
C GLU A 69 -1.32 8.68 -5.30
N PRO A 70 -0.17 7.99 -5.38
CA PRO A 70 1.06 8.46 -4.73
C PRO A 70 1.41 9.88 -5.18
N THR A 71 1.67 10.72 -4.21
CA THR A 71 2.15 12.07 -4.48
C THR A 71 3.63 12.04 -4.87
N PRO A 72 4.05 12.76 -5.92
CA PRO A 72 5.47 12.88 -6.25
C PRO A 72 6.30 13.38 -5.07
N VAL A 73 7.51 12.86 -4.90
CA VAL A 73 8.44 13.22 -3.80
C VAL A 73 8.63 14.74 -3.68
N GLN A 74 8.64 15.45 -4.78
CA GLN A 74 8.73 16.92 -4.82
C GLN A 74 7.64 17.62 -4.01
N THR A 75 6.47 17.00 -3.86
CA THR A 75 5.37 17.56 -3.06
C THR A 75 5.66 17.46 -1.57
N PHE A 76 6.37 16.45 -1.12
CA PHE A 76 6.77 16.28 0.27
C PHE A 76 7.87 17.27 0.70
N ASN A 77 8.72 17.68 -0.24
CA ASN A 77 9.86 18.57 -0.01
C ASN A 77 9.61 20.00 -0.51
N SER A 78 8.35 20.37 -0.76
CA SER A 78 8.06 21.73 -1.22
C SER A 78 8.30 22.76 -0.12
N ALA A 79 8.86 23.92 -0.47
CA ALA A 79 9.20 25.01 0.43
C ALA A 79 8.00 25.60 1.21
N LYS A 80 6.78 25.20 0.91
CA LYS A 80 5.56 25.61 1.63
C LYS A 80 5.48 25.06 3.06
N TYR A 81 6.34 24.12 3.44
CA TYR A 81 6.31 23.45 4.76
C TYR A 81 7.54 23.80 5.63
N ASN A 82 8.11 24.99 5.43
CA ASN A 82 9.30 25.44 6.18
C ASN A 82 9.01 25.85 7.63
N GLU A 83 7.78 25.76 8.12
CA GLU A 83 7.48 26.02 9.53
C GLU A 83 7.80 24.79 10.37
N ILE A 84 8.64 24.99 11.38
CA ILE A 84 9.00 23.93 12.35
C ILE A 84 7.74 23.38 13.00
N GLY A 85 7.54 22.07 12.92
CA GLY A 85 6.41 21.37 13.50
C GLY A 85 5.20 21.20 12.58
N THR A 86 5.24 21.73 11.35
CA THR A 86 4.17 21.48 10.37
C THR A 86 4.26 20.06 9.81
N ASN A 87 3.15 19.32 9.88
CA ASN A 87 3.09 18.00 9.23
C ASN A 87 3.07 18.17 7.69
N PRO A 88 4.10 17.73 6.97
CA PRO A 88 4.16 17.87 5.51
C PRO A 88 3.05 17.10 4.79
N ASN A 89 2.40 16.16 5.48
CA ASN A 89 1.32 15.34 4.93
C ASN A 89 -0.07 16.01 5.03
N ILE A 90 -0.20 17.18 5.65
CA ILE A 90 -1.49 17.89 5.76
C ILE A 90 -2.16 18.08 4.38
N ALA A 91 -1.37 18.41 3.35
CA ALA A 91 -1.87 18.57 1.99
C ALA A 91 -2.43 17.30 1.36
N LEU A 92 -2.07 16.13 1.88
CA LEU A 92 -2.54 14.82 1.39
C LEU A 92 -3.90 14.45 1.99
N GLY A 93 -4.29 15.12 3.08
CA GLY A 93 -5.51 14.83 3.81
C GLY A 93 -5.52 13.44 4.46
N SER A 94 -6.58 13.16 5.18
CA SER A 94 -6.83 11.82 5.74
C SER A 94 -8.17 11.30 5.25
N ARG A 95 -8.26 9.99 5.02
CA ARG A 95 -9.53 9.30 4.73
C ARG A 95 -10.41 9.19 5.96
N ASN A 96 -9.84 9.37 7.16
CA ASN A 96 -10.50 9.11 8.43
C ASN A 96 -11.16 7.73 8.48
N LEU A 97 -10.53 6.75 7.82
CA LEU A 97 -11.03 5.38 7.80
C LEU A 97 -11.02 4.81 9.22
N SER A 98 -12.15 4.30 9.68
CA SER A 98 -12.24 3.64 10.99
C SER A 98 -11.54 2.29 10.99
N ALA A 99 -11.14 1.80 12.18
CA ALA A 99 -10.54 0.48 12.32
C ALA A 99 -11.45 -0.65 11.77
N LYS A 100 -12.79 -0.52 11.93
CA LYS A 100 -13.75 -1.49 11.38
C LYS A 100 -13.80 -1.48 9.85
N GLU A 101 -13.70 -0.32 9.22
CA GLU A 101 -13.65 -0.22 7.75
C GLU A 101 -12.34 -0.76 7.22
N PHE A 102 -11.24 -0.47 7.89
CA PHE A 102 -9.93 -1.05 7.59
C PHE A 102 -9.95 -2.58 7.71
N TYR A 103 -10.59 -3.11 8.75
CA TYR A 103 -10.81 -4.56 8.90
C TYR A 103 -11.59 -5.15 7.72
N LYS A 104 -12.71 -4.52 7.32
CA LYS A 104 -13.51 -4.99 6.17
C LYS A 104 -12.70 -5.02 4.88
N PHE A 105 -11.91 -3.98 4.62
CA PHE A 105 -10.98 -3.95 3.48
C PHE A 105 -9.97 -5.10 3.58
N THR A 106 -9.31 -5.22 4.72
CA THR A 106 -8.27 -6.25 4.94
C THR A 106 -8.85 -7.66 4.76
N LYS A 107 -10.05 -7.91 5.30
CA LYS A 107 -10.74 -9.19 5.17
C LYS A 107 -10.96 -9.57 3.70
N ARG A 108 -11.48 -8.63 2.89
CA ARG A 108 -11.62 -8.87 1.44
C ARG A 108 -10.29 -9.22 0.76
N MET A 109 -9.20 -8.57 1.17
CA MET A 109 -7.88 -8.87 0.61
C MET A 109 -7.35 -10.24 1.05
N VAL A 110 -7.62 -10.66 2.27
CA VAL A 110 -7.31 -12.02 2.76
C VAL A 110 -8.10 -13.07 1.96
N GLU A 111 -9.38 -12.83 1.68
CA GLU A 111 -10.21 -13.68 0.83
C GLU A 111 -9.66 -13.80 -0.60
N LYS A 112 -9.02 -12.74 -1.11
CA LYS A 112 -8.29 -12.73 -2.39
C LYS A 112 -6.88 -13.34 -2.31
N GLY A 113 -6.46 -13.85 -1.16
CA GLY A 113 -5.19 -14.54 -0.99
C GLY A 113 -4.06 -13.72 -0.38
N ALA A 114 -4.28 -12.48 0.04
CA ALA A 114 -3.26 -11.71 0.74
C ALA A 114 -2.85 -12.38 2.06
N ARG A 115 -1.54 -12.42 2.35
CA ARG A 115 -0.96 -13.05 3.55
C ARG A 115 -0.10 -12.12 4.38
N ILE A 116 0.32 -10.99 3.84
CA ILE A 116 1.12 -9.99 4.53
C ILE A 116 0.27 -8.74 4.66
N LEU A 117 -0.13 -8.41 5.89
CA LEU A 117 -1.13 -7.38 6.17
C LEU A 117 -0.52 -6.28 7.02
N GLY A 118 -0.73 -5.03 6.64
CA GLY A 118 -0.20 -3.92 7.40
C GLY A 118 -0.68 -2.55 6.94
N GLY A 119 -0.23 -1.55 7.65
CA GLY A 119 -0.50 -0.15 7.38
C GLY A 119 0.77 0.68 7.19
N CYS A 120 0.62 1.87 6.63
CA CYS A 120 1.63 2.88 6.43
C CYS A 120 1.14 4.22 6.97
N CYS A 121 1.28 5.29 6.20
CA CYS A 121 0.89 6.63 6.60
C CYS A 121 -0.60 6.71 6.97
N GLU A 122 -0.94 7.51 8.00
CA GLU A 122 -2.27 7.69 8.56
C GLU A 122 -2.88 6.40 9.18
N THR A 123 -2.18 5.28 9.16
CA THR A 123 -2.61 4.07 9.89
C THR A 123 -2.25 4.20 11.36
N LYS A 124 -3.20 3.91 12.24
CA LYS A 124 -3.08 4.03 13.69
C LYS A 124 -3.04 2.65 14.36
N PRO A 125 -2.59 2.55 15.62
CA PRO A 125 -2.53 1.29 16.34
C PRO A 125 -3.85 0.52 16.39
N GLU A 126 -4.99 1.24 16.51
CA GLU A 126 -6.32 0.60 16.52
C GLU A 126 -6.64 -0.13 15.21
N HIS A 127 -6.16 0.37 14.06
CA HIS A 127 -6.31 -0.34 12.78
C HIS A 127 -5.58 -1.69 12.80
N ILE A 128 -4.33 -1.68 13.28
CA ILE A 128 -3.51 -2.90 13.35
C ILE A 128 -4.08 -3.88 14.38
N LYS A 129 -4.54 -3.37 15.53
CA LYS A 129 -5.19 -4.19 16.54
C LYS A 129 -6.43 -4.90 15.99
N GLU A 130 -7.25 -4.20 15.21
CA GLU A 130 -8.46 -4.77 14.62
C GLU A 130 -8.15 -5.89 13.64
N ILE A 131 -7.21 -5.66 12.71
CA ILE A 131 -6.84 -6.68 11.71
C ILE A 131 -6.04 -7.85 12.30
N SER A 132 -5.42 -7.71 13.47
CA SER A 132 -4.71 -8.81 14.14
C SER A 132 -5.66 -9.96 14.56
N THR A 133 -6.96 -9.73 14.54
CA THR A 133 -8.00 -10.75 14.81
C THR A 133 -8.30 -11.63 13.59
N LEU A 134 -7.84 -11.24 12.40
CA LEU A 134 -7.98 -12.06 11.19
C LEU A 134 -7.06 -13.29 11.28
N LYS A 135 -7.64 -14.46 11.09
CA LYS A 135 -6.94 -15.77 11.11
C LYS A 135 -6.93 -16.35 9.70
#